data_3c1edf7f66c151f7398e17ad7d201f98
#
_entry.id   3c1edf7f66c151f7398e17ad7d201f98
#
_cell.length_a   1.000
_cell.length_b   1.000
_cell.length_c   1.000
_cell.angle_alpha   90.00
_cell.angle_beta   90.00
_cell.angle_gamma   90.00
#
_symmetry.space_group_name_H-M   'P 1'
#
loop_
_entity.id
_entity.type
_entity.pdbx_description
1 polymer ?
#
loop_
_entity_poly.entity_id
_entity_poly.type
_entity_poly.pdbx_seq_one_letter_code
_entity_poly.pdbx_strand_id
1 'polypeptide(L)'
;MKMKRRIAITLLCFACIMLLLLGRLAQIQLIATESFTKRHINLIEKSVTQRTQAFTLDDGRGHFVDRNGENLGEERYPVLVIFPFLQIKNDMLEKITHIIGVPGQDIKLQMKDKRKPFILQRGDKPFQLTKEQMEKVNRADILGMVAIEVKMKQISEAEHLIGVVGENEKELKKRYEKLKKLSSQTIIGISGLQQSFDEFLMTDGETKVLYQVDRQGEPIFGKRAKYTSPGNPFYPVTIQTTIEKSLQQKAEELVRTHGIKKGGLVLLDVKKSEIVAMVSKPSLQMNDKRAYQKTMENQMLTPHFPGSVFKTVIAAAAIDNDMIQSHRMFNCNTDPYGENFSQVMMGELNFTESFARSCNRTFAVLGDELMQKDKHIMETYLEALGASETVGWKGQMFHTSGFKQLIEEKKATVWNGEENKVGHKAIAQTAIGQKDVRISPLAIANMMATIARNGEKREVKAVKEIRYKNGTKFFYFEDHKLEGRQLSYSTVKQVQSLLRKVITMEKGTGATFQSLPLSVAGKSGTAQTGKEDRVNRWFAGYFPYENPRYALVVVDLETNSKENTVTPIFKEFVEEIAHLEGRR
;
A
#
# COMPACT_ATOMS: atom_id res chain seq x y z
N MET A 1 82.83 -39.49 -13.51
CA MET A 1 82.19 -38.81 -14.66
C MET A 1 80.65 -38.93 -14.68
N LYS A 2 80.07 -40.13 -14.50
CA LYS A 2 78.56 -40.31 -14.57
C LYS A 2 77.77 -39.48 -13.54
N MET A 3 78.28 -39.31 -12.32
CA MET A 3 77.59 -38.56 -11.25
C MET A 3 77.53 -37.05 -11.51
N LYS A 4 78.63 -36.43 -11.98
CA LYS A 4 78.63 -34.99 -12.37
C LYS A 4 77.68 -34.69 -13.52
N ARG A 5 77.57 -35.63 -14.50
CA ARG A 5 76.66 -35.50 -15.63
C ARG A 5 75.17 -35.60 -15.20
N ARG A 6 74.86 -36.48 -14.23
CA ARG A 6 73.51 -36.59 -13.64
C ARG A 6 73.11 -35.30 -12.87
N ILE A 7 74.03 -34.77 -12.06
CA ILE A 7 73.83 -33.53 -11.33
C ILE A 7 73.59 -32.34 -12.31
N ALA A 8 74.40 -32.25 -13.38
CA ALA A 8 74.23 -31.18 -14.37
C ALA A 8 72.86 -31.27 -15.11
N ILE A 9 72.44 -32.52 -15.45
CA ILE A 9 71.12 -32.74 -16.07
C ILE A 9 69.97 -32.35 -15.11
N THR A 10 70.05 -32.72 -13.83
CA THR A 10 69.03 -32.37 -12.82
C THR A 10 68.94 -30.86 -12.61
N LEU A 11 70.11 -30.20 -12.53
CA LEU A 11 70.16 -28.73 -12.44
C LEU A 11 69.55 -28.03 -13.67
N LEU A 12 69.87 -28.57 -14.87
CA LEU A 12 69.28 -28.03 -16.11
C LEU A 12 67.76 -28.22 -16.15
N CYS A 13 67.25 -29.41 -15.78
CA CYS A 13 65.84 -29.67 -15.68
C CYS A 13 65.14 -28.71 -14.68
N PHE A 14 65.78 -28.50 -13.52
CA PHE A 14 65.30 -27.59 -12.52
C PHE A 14 65.24 -26.12 -13.03
N ALA A 15 66.30 -25.67 -13.71
CA ALA A 15 66.37 -24.36 -14.33
C ALA A 15 65.28 -24.17 -15.41
N CYS A 16 65.05 -25.20 -16.25
CA CYS A 16 63.99 -25.18 -17.25
C CYS A 16 62.58 -25.07 -16.62
N ILE A 17 62.33 -25.85 -15.54
CA ILE A 17 61.05 -25.77 -14.81
C ILE A 17 60.87 -24.38 -14.20
N MET A 18 61.91 -23.81 -13.59
CA MET A 18 61.88 -22.45 -13.04
C MET A 18 61.58 -21.39 -14.13
N LEU A 19 62.23 -21.51 -15.29
CA LEU A 19 61.97 -20.61 -16.41
C LEU A 19 60.53 -20.72 -16.91
N LEU A 20 59.96 -21.92 -17.00
CA LEU A 20 58.57 -22.14 -17.36
C LEU A 20 57.61 -21.53 -16.33
N LEU A 21 57.88 -21.70 -15.04
CA LEU A 21 57.07 -21.07 -13.98
C LEU A 21 57.17 -19.56 -14.00
N LEU A 22 58.34 -18.97 -14.19
CA LEU A 22 58.55 -17.53 -14.34
C LEU A 22 57.81 -16.98 -15.57
N GLY A 23 57.92 -17.68 -16.71
CA GLY A 23 57.19 -17.32 -17.92
C GLY A 23 55.69 -17.37 -17.74
N ARG A 24 55.17 -18.38 -17.05
CA ARG A 24 53.75 -18.47 -16.72
C ARG A 24 53.33 -17.38 -15.75
N LEU A 25 54.11 -17.05 -14.75
CA LEU A 25 53.85 -15.98 -13.82
C LEU A 25 53.83 -14.62 -14.52
N ALA A 26 54.80 -14.37 -15.41
CA ALA A 26 54.84 -13.16 -16.24
C ALA A 26 53.60 -13.05 -17.15
N GLN A 27 53.17 -14.15 -17.76
CA GLN A 27 51.96 -14.19 -18.56
C GLN A 27 50.73 -13.79 -17.76
N ILE A 28 50.57 -14.31 -16.53
CA ILE A 28 49.43 -14.03 -15.67
C ILE A 28 49.46 -12.58 -15.15
N GLN A 29 50.66 -12.09 -14.76
CA GLN A 29 50.77 -10.78 -14.08
C GLN A 29 50.96 -9.59 -15.04
N LEU A 30 51.47 -9.80 -16.26
CA LEU A 30 51.82 -8.72 -17.16
C LEU A 30 51.00 -8.75 -18.47
N ILE A 31 50.61 -9.92 -18.99
CA ILE A 31 50.01 -10.06 -20.31
C ILE A 31 48.50 -10.33 -20.20
N ALA A 32 48.10 -11.30 -19.37
CA ALA A 32 46.71 -11.76 -19.27
C ALA A 32 45.95 -11.21 -18.04
N THR A 33 46.31 -10.01 -17.58
CA THR A 33 45.74 -9.39 -16.36
C THR A 33 44.30 -9.00 -16.53
N GLU A 34 43.89 -8.49 -17.71
CA GLU A 34 42.54 -8.01 -17.97
C GLU A 34 41.63 -9.05 -18.63
N SER A 35 42.21 -10.09 -19.21
CA SER A 35 41.47 -11.15 -19.91
C SER A 35 42.11 -12.52 -19.67
N PHE A 36 41.94 -13.04 -18.45
CA PHE A 36 42.48 -14.33 -18.04
C PHE A 36 41.52 -15.47 -18.39
N THR A 37 42.04 -16.50 -19.07
CA THR A 37 41.30 -17.66 -19.58
C THR A 37 40.27 -17.36 -20.68
N LYS A 38 39.70 -18.45 -21.25
CA LYS A 38 38.61 -18.37 -22.24
C LYS A 38 37.31 -17.66 -21.70
N ARG A 39 37.25 -17.40 -20.38
CA ARG A 39 36.13 -16.73 -19.74
C ARG A 39 36.35 -15.23 -19.58
N HIS A 40 37.43 -14.66 -20.14
CA HIS A 40 37.76 -13.23 -20.11
C HIS A 40 37.69 -12.62 -18.69
N ILE A 41 38.25 -13.31 -17.69
CA ILE A 41 38.24 -12.83 -16.31
C ILE A 41 39.26 -11.72 -16.14
N ASN A 42 38.86 -10.54 -15.74
CA ASN A 42 39.74 -9.44 -15.35
C ASN A 42 40.29 -9.71 -13.93
N LEU A 43 41.57 -10.10 -13.84
CA LEU A 43 42.23 -10.43 -12.57
C LEU A 43 42.46 -9.21 -11.69
N ILE A 44 42.70 -8.04 -12.28
CA ILE A 44 42.84 -6.76 -11.54
C ILE A 44 41.53 -6.42 -10.87
N GLU A 45 40.42 -6.45 -11.62
CA GLU A 45 39.08 -6.20 -11.10
C GLU A 45 38.71 -7.19 -9.98
N LYS A 46 38.97 -8.48 -10.18
CA LYS A 46 38.70 -9.51 -9.16
C LYS A 46 39.57 -9.33 -7.92
N SER A 47 40.82 -8.95 -8.07
CA SER A 47 41.72 -8.65 -6.94
C SER A 47 41.23 -7.42 -6.15
N VAL A 48 40.82 -6.37 -6.84
CA VAL A 48 40.23 -5.17 -6.19
C VAL A 48 38.94 -5.55 -5.47
N THR A 49 38.06 -6.32 -6.12
CA THR A 49 36.78 -6.75 -5.53
C THR A 49 36.99 -7.60 -4.28
N GLN A 50 37.97 -8.51 -4.28
CA GLN A 50 38.32 -9.32 -3.09
C GLN A 50 38.84 -8.49 -1.92
N ARG A 51 39.51 -7.38 -2.20
CA ARG A 51 40.10 -6.49 -1.19
C ARG A 51 39.23 -5.28 -0.84
N THR A 52 38.10 -5.14 -1.46
CA THR A 52 37.18 -4.03 -1.21
C THR A 52 35.90 -4.55 -0.62
N GLN A 53 35.56 -4.07 0.56
CA GLN A 53 34.24 -4.28 1.14
C GLN A 53 33.40 -3.00 0.98
N ALA A 54 32.10 -3.18 0.91
CA ALA A 54 31.13 -2.10 0.79
C ALA A 54 30.23 -2.07 2.03
N PHE A 55 29.98 -0.89 2.53
CA PHE A 55 28.92 -0.64 3.49
C PHE A 55 27.85 0.18 2.77
N THR A 56 26.68 -0.44 2.51
CA THR A 56 25.57 0.21 1.83
C THR A 56 24.91 1.22 2.78
N LEU A 57 24.86 2.48 2.37
CA LEU A 57 24.24 3.57 3.10
C LEU A 57 22.78 3.75 2.69
N ASP A 58 22.50 3.63 1.39
CA ASP A 58 21.17 3.75 0.80
C ASP A 58 21.07 2.76 -0.37
N ASP A 59 20.00 2.00 -0.40
CA ASP A 59 19.72 1.03 -1.47
C ASP A 59 19.33 1.73 -2.79
N GLY A 60 19.11 3.04 -2.75
CA GLY A 60 18.77 3.86 -3.91
C GLY A 60 17.36 3.61 -4.44
N ARG A 61 16.52 2.84 -3.74
CA ARG A 61 15.13 2.61 -4.14
C ARG A 61 14.28 3.85 -3.87
N GLY A 62 13.37 4.13 -4.82
CA GLY A 62 12.37 5.19 -4.66
C GLY A 62 11.45 4.95 -3.46
N HIS A 63 10.79 5.98 -2.99
CA HIS A 63 9.95 5.94 -1.80
C HIS A 63 8.60 6.62 -2.02
N PHE A 64 7.66 6.37 -1.09
CA PHE A 64 6.34 6.96 -1.08
C PHE A 64 6.27 8.12 -0.09
N VAL A 65 5.55 9.17 -0.49
CA VAL A 65 5.18 10.27 0.40
C VAL A 65 3.67 10.46 0.38
N ASP A 66 3.14 11.07 1.42
CA ASP A 66 1.75 11.48 1.50
C ASP A 66 1.46 12.67 0.55
N ARG A 67 0.21 13.15 0.54
CA ARG A 67 -0.19 14.31 -0.29
C ARG A 67 0.54 15.60 0.04
N ASN A 68 1.14 15.71 1.22
CA ASN A 68 1.86 16.88 1.74
C ASN A 68 3.38 16.75 1.60
N GLY A 69 3.88 15.59 1.14
CA GLY A 69 5.30 15.30 1.01
C GLY A 69 5.94 14.64 2.24
N GLU A 70 5.15 14.20 3.22
CA GLU A 70 5.64 13.43 4.36
C GLU A 70 5.87 11.97 3.99
N ASN A 71 6.95 11.37 4.48
CA ASN A 71 7.25 9.96 4.19
C ASN A 71 6.15 9.02 4.70
N LEU A 72 5.80 8.04 3.86
CA LEU A 72 4.88 6.93 4.16
C LEU A 72 5.61 5.59 4.07
N GLY A 73 5.34 4.72 5.04
CA GLY A 73 5.86 3.34 5.03
C GLY A 73 7.33 3.18 5.39
N GLU A 74 8.10 4.26 5.51
CA GLU A 74 9.51 4.23 5.87
C GLU A 74 9.85 5.37 6.83
N GLU A 75 10.39 5.02 7.99
CA GLU A 75 11.07 6.01 8.82
C GLU A 75 12.54 6.05 8.45
N ARG A 76 13.02 7.23 8.03
CA ARG A 76 14.43 7.51 7.81
C ARG A 76 14.90 8.43 8.94
N TYR A 77 15.90 7.98 9.67
CA TYR A 77 16.50 8.76 10.74
C TYR A 77 17.92 9.12 10.38
N PRO A 78 18.33 10.37 10.60
CA PRO A 78 19.74 10.71 10.58
C PRO A 78 20.48 9.95 11.70
N VAL A 79 21.53 9.24 11.34
CA VAL A 79 22.38 8.48 12.27
C VAL A 79 23.85 8.77 12.00
N LEU A 80 24.70 8.51 12.99
CA LEU A 80 26.15 8.56 12.83
C LEU A 80 26.69 7.17 12.53
N VAL A 81 27.31 7.02 11.35
CA VAL A 81 28.09 5.81 10.99
C VAL A 81 29.55 6.07 11.32
N ILE A 82 30.14 5.14 12.07
CA ILE A 82 31.54 5.20 12.51
C ILE A 82 32.32 4.08 11.84
N PHE A 83 33.48 4.43 11.28
CA PHE A 83 34.45 3.52 10.69
C PHE A 83 35.60 3.31 11.70
N PRO A 84 35.53 2.30 12.59
CA PRO A 84 36.42 2.16 13.73
C PRO A 84 37.88 1.91 13.37
N PHE A 85 38.14 1.50 12.14
CA PHE A 85 39.48 1.26 11.61
C PHE A 85 40.19 2.53 11.11
N LEU A 86 39.50 3.65 11.02
CA LEU A 86 40.12 4.93 10.73
C LEU A 86 40.54 5.60 12.04
N GLN A 87 41.80 6.06 12.14
CA GLN A 87 42.30 6.69 13.34
C GLN A 87 41.62 8.03 13.56
N ILE A 88 40.67 8.06 14.50
CA ILE A 88 39.96 9.27 14.90
C ILE A 88 40.78 9.96 15.98
N LYS A 89 41.27 11.17 15.70
CA LYS A 89 42.05 11.98 16.65
C LYS A 89 41.15 12.47 17.79
N ASN A 90 41.74 12.73 18.95
CA ASN A 90 40.98 13.17 20.13
C ASN A 90 40.28 14.50 19.92
N ASP A 91 40.90 15.46 19.21
CA ASP A 91 40.30 16.73 18.86
C ASP A 91 39.07 16.61 17.98
N MET A 92 39.07 15.62 17.09
CA MET A 92 37.91 15.28 16.25
C MET A 92 36.78 14.62 17.07
N LEU A 93 37.13 13.80 18.06
CA LEU A 93 36.18 13.21 18.99
C LEU A 93 35.52 14.29 19.87
N GLU A 94 36.26 15.27 20.32
CA GLU A 94 35.73 16.40 21.07
C GLU A 94 34.76 17.23 20.22
N LYS A 95 35.11 17.50 18.96
CA LYS A 95 34.20 18.18 18.01
C LYS A 95 32.89 17.44 17.83
N ILE A 96 32.96 16.12 17.60
CA ILE A 96 31.74 15.34 17.41
C ILE A 96 30.89 15.31 18.69
N THR A 97 31.52 15.11 19.85
CA THR A 97 30.87 15.17 21.16
C THR A 97 30.09 16.47 21.34
N HIS A 98 30.68 17.60 20.96
CA HIS A 98 30.03 18.90 21.04
C HIS A 98 28.82 19.03 20.10
N ILE A 99 28.89 18.42 18.91
CA ILE A 99 27.79 18.47 17.92
C ILE A 99 26.62 17.57 18.32
N ILE A 100 26.90 16.33 18.75
CA ILE A 100 25.87 15.33 18.97
C ILE A 100 25.46 15.13 20.42
N GLY A 101 26.24 15.66 21.38
CA GLY A 101 25.97 15.54 22.82
C GLY A 101 26.23 14.16 23.41
N VAL A 102 27.00 13.29 22.71
CA VAL A 102 27.40 11.97 23.22
C VAL A 102 28.85 12.03 23.70
N PRO A 103 29.16 11.58 24.95
CA PRO A 103 30.52 11.61 25.47
C PRO A 103 31.49 10.83 24.59
N GLY A 104 32.65 11.40 24.32
CA GLY A 104 33.67 10.76 23.48
C GLY A 104 34.17 9.41 24.02
N GLN A 105 34.07 9.19 25.36
CA GLN A 105 34.38 7.92 25.98
C GLN A 105 33.40 6.81 25.58
N ASP A 106 32.09 7.12 25.46
CA ASP A 106 31.06 6.17 25.03
C ASP A 106 31.27 5.78 23.58
N ILE A 107 31.65 6.75 22.74
CA ILE A 107 32.00 6.49 21.34
C ILE A 107 33.20 5.56 21.24
N LYS A 108 34.29 5.85 22.01
CA LYS A 108 35.49 5.00 22.06
C LYS A 108 35.17 3.58 22.56
N LEU A 109 34.30 3.46 23.58
CA LEU A 109 33.91 2.15 24.11
C LEU A 109 33.19 1.31 23.03
N GLN A 110 32.30 1.91 22.27
CA GLN A 110 31.62 1.20 21.18
C GLN A 110 32.52 0.86 20.01
N MET A 111 33.61 1.58 19.79
CA MET A 111 34.63 1.31 18.77
C MET A 111 35.57 0.17 19.14
N LYS A 112 35.80 -0.09 20.45
CA LYS A 112 36.90 -0.92 20.97
C LYS A 112 36.96 -2.33 20.38
N ASP A 113 35.78 -2.97 20.20
CA ASP A 113 35.71 -4.36 19.73
C ASP A 113 35.11 -4.49 18.32
N LYS A 114 34.84 -3.37 17.66
CA LYS A 114 34.23 -3.38 16.31
C LYS A 114 35.30 -3.15 15.23
N ARG A 115 35.30 -4.05 14.25
CA ARG A 115 36.21 -4.02 13.10
C ARG A 115 35.52 -3.60 11.80
N LYS A 116 34.18 -3.59 11.78
CA LYS A 116 33.37 -3.15 10.64
C LYS A 116 32.69 -1.81 10.94
N PRO A 117 32.35 -1.04 9.90
CA PRO A 117 31.54 0.15 10.08
C PRO A 117 30.25 -0.18 10.85
N PHE A 118 29.86 0.72 11.74
CA PHE A 118 28.67 0.51 12.55
C PHE A 118 27.95 1.84 12.80
N ILE A 119 26.67 1.75 13.11
CA ILE A 119 25.85 2.88 13.53
C ILE A 119 26.02 3.08 15.04
N LEU A 120 26.29 4.33 15.46
CA LEU A 120 26.37 4.69 16.88
C LEU A 120 25.05 4.32 17.57
N GLN A 121 25.13 3.67 18.74
CA GLN A 121 23.98 3.19 19.51
C GLN A 121 23.84 3.94 20.84
N ARG A 122 22.59 4.03 21.32
CA ARG A 122 22.28 4.43 22.70
C ARG A 122 21.43 3.30 23.32
N GLY A 123 22.08 2.47 24.15
CA GLY A 123 21.53 1.18 24.53
C GLY A 123 21.45 0.25 23.32
N ASP A 124 20.31 -0.43 23.16
CA ASP A 124 20.08 -1.37 22.03
C ASP A 124 19.51 -0.70 20.76
N LYS A 125 19.39 0.64 20.76
CA LYS A 125 18.80 1.38 19.64
C LYS A 125 19.84 2.30 18.99
N PRO A 126 19.76 2.51 17.65
CA PRO A 126 20.54 3.52 16.97
C PRO A 126 20.36 4.90 17.59
N PHE A 127 21.47 5.63 17.76
CA PHE A 127 21.44 7.02 18.20
C PHE A 127 20.96 7.91 17.05
N GLN A 128 19.80 8.53 17.22
CA GLN A 128 19.19 9.39 16.21
C GLN A 128 19.76 10.82 16.34
N LEU A 129 20.15 11.39 15.21
CA LEU A 129 20.55 12.77 15.09
C LEU A 129 19.35 13.64 14.68
N THR A 130 19.44 14.93 14.96
CA THR A 130 18.59 15.92 14.27
C THR A 130 19.15 16.20 12.88
N LYS A 131 18.33 16.74 11.97
CA LYS A 131 18.80 17.18 10.64
C LYS A 131 19.93 18.20 10.73
N GLU A 132 19.82 19.13 11.68
CA GLU A 132 20.86 20.14 11.94
C GLU A 132 22.18 19.50 12.42
N GLN A 133 22.09 18.50 13.32
CA GLN A 133 23.27 17.74 13.76
C GLN A 133 23.92 16.98 12.61
N MET A 134 23.13 16.34 11.76
CA MET A 134 23.62 15.64 10.56
C MET A 134 24.40 16.59 9.64
N GLU A 135 23.86 17.78 9.37
CA GLU A 135 24.53 18.75 8.53
C GLU A 135 25.86 19.25 9.18
N LYS A 136 25.85 19.52 10.49
CA LYS A 136 27.05 19.94 11.23
C LYS A 136 28.14 18.88 11.22
N VAL A 137 27.77 17.60 11.43
CA VAL A 137 28.70 16.47 11.36
C VAL A 137 29.33 16.37 9.97
N ASN A 138 28.51 16.42 8.91
CA ASN A 138 29.03 16.28 7.55
C ASN A 138 29.87 17.50 7.11
N ARG A 139 29.55 18.75 7.58
CA ARG A 139 30.38 19.92 7.34
C ARG A 139 31.73 19.89 8.11
N ALA A 140 31.75 19.21 9.24
CA ALA A 140 32.96 19.07 10.03
C ALA A 140 34.02 18.17 9.38
N ASP A 141 33.62 17.38 8.35
CA ASP A 141 34.46 16.46 7.53
C ASP A 141 35.41 15.61 8.39
N ILE A 142 34.85 14.98 9.42
CA ILE A 142 35.60 14.15 10.37
C ILE A 142 35.92 12.80 9.74
N LEU A 143 37.22 12.56 9.53
CA LEU A 143 37.69 11.28 8.97
C LEU A 143 37.21 10.10 9.85
N GLY A 144 36.51 9.16 9.23
CA GLY A 144 35.99 7.97 9.92
C GLY A 144 34.61 8.13 10.54
N MET A 145 33.95 9.25 10.32
CA MET A 145 32.56 9.49 10.73
C MET A 145 31.75 10.12 9.60
N VAL A 146 30.56 9.65 9.39
CA VAL A 146 29.61 10.23 8.43
C VAL A 146 28.19 10.16 8.99
N ALA A 147 27.47 11.25 8.91
CA ALA A 147 26.06 11.27 9.26
C ALA A 147 25.22 11.08 8.00
N ILE A 148 24.33 10.09 8.04
CA ILE A 148 23.47 9.70 6.92
C ILE A 148 22.05 9.41 7.39
N GLU A 149 21.08 9.53 6.52
CA GLU A 149 19.76 8.99 6.77
C GLU A 149 19.75 7.48 6.45
N VAL A 150 19.41 6.67 7.45
CA VAL A 150 19.23 5.23 7.25
C VAL A 150 17.77 4.85 7.46
N LYS A 151 17.34 3.88 6.70
CA LYS A 151 16.04 3.22 6.83
C LYS A 151 16.10 2.29 8.04
N MET A 152 15.41 2.65 9.12
CA MET A 152 15.50 1.90 10.38
C MET A 152 14.32 1.00 10.66
N LYS A 153 13.13 1.36 10.19
CA LYS A 153 11.91 0.60 10.41
C LYS A 153 10.97 0.85 9.25
N GLN A 154 10.41 -0.21 8.72
CA GLN A 154 9.25 -0.09 7.85
C GLN A 154 8.06 0.25 8.73
N ILE A 155 7.52 1.46 8.61
CA ILE A 155 6.28 1.85 9.28
C ILE A 155 5.14 1.18 8.54
N SER A 156 4.16 0.74 9.29
CA SER A 156 3.01 0.02 8.75
C SER A 156 1.86 0.92 8.31
N GLU A 157 2.11 2.21 8.05
CA GLU A 157 1.07 3.13 7.56
C GLU A 157 0.58 2.68 6.20
N ALA A 158 -0.74 2.51 6.07
CA ALA A 158 -1.38 2.01 4.85
C ALA A 158 -0.73 0.72 4.30
N GLU A 159 -0.32 -0.19 5.19
CA GLU A 159 0.57 -1.33 4.89
C GLU A 159 0.15 -2.16 3.67
N HIS A 160 -1.15 -2.42 3.49
CA HIS A 160 -1.64 -3.17 2.33
C HIS A 160 -1.70 -2.32 1.05
N LEU A 161 -1.97 -1.01 1.17
CA LEU A 161 -2.01 -0.13 0.01
C LEU A 161 -0.60 0.14 -0.51
N ILE A 162 0.32 0.54 0.37
CA ILE A 162 1.74 0.73 0.00
C ILE A 162 2.34 -0.61 -0.44
N GLY A 163 2.06 -1.68 0.29
CA GLY A 163 2.57 -3.00 0.01
C GLY A 163 4.00 -3.22 0.51
N VAL A 164 4.56 -4.36 0.13
CA VAL A 164 5.86 -4.82 0.63
C VAL A 164 6.83 -5.09 -0.51
N VAL A 165 8.11 -5.08 -0.16
CA VAL A 165 9.23 -5.45 -1.02
C VAL A 165 9.86 -6.76 -0.56
N GLY A 166 10.49 -7.47 -1.45
CA GLY A 166 11.20 -8.71 -1.11
C GLY A 166 11.97 -9.29 -2.29
N GLU A 167 12.75 -10.33 -2.01
CA GLU A 167 13.44 -11.11 -3.03
C GLU A 167 12.47 -12.15 -3.63
N ASN A 168 12.30 -12.14 -4.94
CA ASN A 168 11.52 -13.15 -5.66
C ASN A 168 12.11 -13.35 -7.06
N GLU A 169 13.04 -14.29 -7.18
CA GLU A 169 13.75 -14.56 -8.43
C GLU A 169 12.82 -14.92 -9.59
N LYS A 170 11.73 -15.65 -9.32
CA LYS A 170 10.75 -16.05 -10.33
C LYS A 170 10.02 -14.84 -10.92
N GLU A 171 9.52 -13.95 -10.05
CA GLU A 171 8.83 -12.73 -10.48
C GLU A 171 9.81 -11.72 -11.09
N LEU A 172 11.04 -11.62 -10.57
CA LEU A 172 12.10 -10.80 -11.12
C LEU A 172 12.39 -11.19 -12.58
N LYS A 173 12.61 -12.47 -12.85
CA LYS A 173 12.85 -12.98 -14.22
C LYS A 173 11.66 -12.72 -15.13
N LYS A 174 10.44 -12.94 -14.66
CA LYS A 174 9.21 -12.72 -15.44
C LYS A 174 8.99 -11.27 -15.83
N ARG A 175 9.22 -10.32 -14.90
CA ARG A 175 8.97 -8.89 -15.14
C ARG A 175 10.13 -8.21 -15.88
N TYR A 176 11.35 -8.64 -15.62
CA TYR A 176 12.58 -7.96 -16.04
C TYR A 176 13.52 -8.84 -16.89
N GLU A 177 12.97 -9.77 -17.66
CA GLU A 177 13.71 -10.71 -18.50
C GLU A 177 14.73 -10.02 -19.43
N LYS A 178 14.42 -8.81 -19.88
CA LYS A 178 15.29 -8.01 -20.77
C LYS A 178 16.46 -7.35 -20.04
N LEU A 179 16.43 -7.25 -18.72
CA LEU A 179 17.47 -6.61 -17.91
C LEU A 179 18.48 -7.64 -17.44
N LYS A 180 19.40 -8.04 -18.33
CA LYS A 180 20.42 -9.10 -18.09
C LYS A 180 21.40 -8.86 -16.91
N LYS A 181 21.35 -7.70 -16.24
CA LYS A 181 22.32 -7.31 -15.19
C LYS A 181 21.77 -7.39 -13.75
N LEU A 182 20.51 -7.79 -13.58
CA LEU A 182 19.94 -7.86 -12.23
C LEU A 182 20.40 -9.12 -11.49
N SER A 183 20.79 -8.95 -10.23
CA SER A 183 21.10 -10.06 -9.32
C SER A 183 19.83 -10.80 -8.92
N SER A 184 19.90 -12.10 -8.66
CA SER A 184 18.81 -12.89 -8.08
C SER A 184 18.36 -12.38 -6.69
N GLN A 185 19.20 -11.59 -6.02
CA GLN A 185 18.94 -10.94 -4.74
C GLN A 185 18.36 -9.54 -4.88
N THR A 186 18.01 -9.10 -6.11
CA THR A 186 17.40 -7.79 -6.32
C THR A 186 16.04 -7.73 -5.63
N ILE A 187 15.85 -6.71 -4.79
CA ILE A 187 14.59 -6.47 -4.09
C ILE A 187 13.60 -5.84 -5.07
N ILE A 188 12.41 -6.45 -5.17
CA ILE A 188 11.29 -5.97 -6.01
C ILE A 188 10.04 -5.76 -5.18
N GLY A 189 9.09 -4.98 -5.70
CA GLY A 189 7.76 -4.85 -5.12
C GLY A 189 6.96 -6.15 -5.26
N ILE A 190 6.43 -6.65 -4.14
CA ILE A 190 5.68 -7.91 -4.06
C ILE A 190 4.18 -7.68 -4.05
N SER A 191 3.72 -6.59 -3.44
CA SER A 191 2.29 -6.25 -3.33
C SER A 191 2.05 -4.74 -3.35
N GLY A 192 0.79 -4.34 -3.46
CA GLY A 192 0.34 -2.96 -3.39
C GLY A 192 1.01 -2.01 -4.39
N LEU A 193 1.16 -0.75 -4.00
CA LEU A 193 1.81 0.26 -4.82
C LEU A 193 3.30 -0.03 -5.05
N GLN A 194 3.97 -0.73 -4.11
CA GLN A 194 5.34 -1.21 -4.32
C GLN A 194 5.45 -2.09 -5.56
N GLN A 195 4.43 -2.92 -5.81
CA GLN A 195 4.39 -3.79 -6.99
C GLN A 195 3.96 -3.02 -8.24
N SER A 196 2.94 -2.17 -8.16
CA SER A 196 2.43 -1.42 -9.31
C SER A 196 3.48 -0.47 -9.87
N PHE A 197 4.27 0.16 -9.00
CA PHE A 197 5.27 1.16 -9.36
C PHE A 197 6.71 0.65 -9.34
N ASP A 198 6.91 -0.67 -9.26
CA ASP A 198 8.22 -1.29 -9.05
C ASP A 198 9.26 -0.84 -10.09
N GLU A 199 8.89 -0.75 -11.37
CA GLU A 199 9.78 -0.31 -12.45
C GLU A 199 10.36 1.10 -12.21
N PHE A 200 9.58 2.00 -11.62
CA PHE A 200 10.00 3.38 -11.32
C PHE A 200 10.75 3.48 -10.00
N LEU A 201 10.43 2.58 -9.05
CA LEU A 201 11.06 2.53 -7.74
C LEU A 201 12.41 1.83 -7.76
N MET A 202 12.71 1.05 -8.80
CA MET A 202 13.99 0.34 -8.90
C MET A 202 15.17 1.30 -8.85
N THR A 203 16.21 0.85 -8.18
CA THR A 203 17.43 1.63 -8.00
C THR A 203 18.25 1.77 -9.30
N ASP A 204 18.84 2.93 -9.51
CA ASP A 204 19.89 3.16 -10.52
C ASP A 204 21.29 2.91 -9.94
N GLY A 205 21.36 2.43 -8.72
CA GLY A 205 22.57 2.09 -7.98
C GLY A 205 22.44 2.42 -6.48
N GLU A 206 23.31 1.80 -5.71
CA GLU A 206 23.36 1.99 -4.27
C GLU A 206 24.39 3.05 -3.88
N THR A 207 24.11 3.80 -2.82
CA THR A 207 25.12 4.65 -2.18
C THR A 207 25.91 3.81 -1.19
N LYS A 208 27.22 3.72 -1.39
CA LYS A 208 28.11 2.84 -0.60
C LYS A 208 29.35 3.58 -0.15
N VAL A 209 29.85 3.16 1.01
CA VAL A 209 31.24 3.45 1.40
C VAL A 209 32.07 2.21 1.11
N LEU A 210 33.06 2.37 0.25
CA LEU A 210 34.02 1.32 -0.10
C LEU A 210 35.27 1.47 0.76
N TYR A 211 35.73 0.39 1.38
CA TYR A 211 36.97 0.33 2.16
C TYR A 211 37.76 -0.91 1.82
N GLN A 212 39.06 -0.83 1.94
CA GLN A 212 39.96 -1.95 1.63
C GLN A 212 40.17 -2.85 2.84
N VAL A 213 40.23 -4.15 2.57
CA VAL A 213 40.48 -5.19 3.59
C VAL A 213 41.70 -6.01 3.21
N ASP A 214 42.34 -6.61 4.22
CA ASP A 214 43.40 -7.59 4.03
C ASP A 214 42.85 -8.98 3.63
N ARG A 215 43.70 -9.97 3.63
CA ARG A 215 43.34 -11.35 3.26
C ARG A 215 42.38 -11.99 4.27
N GLN A 216 42.36 -11.57 5.51
CA GLN A 216 41.47 -12.02 6.58
C GLN A 216 40.14 -11.27 6.59
N GLY A 217 39.98 -10.27 5.72
CA GLY A 217 38.80 -9.40 5.67
C GLY A 217 38.83 -8.24 6.69
N GLU A 218 40.01 -8.02 7.31
CA GLU A 218 40.23 -6.93 8.25
C GLU A 218 40.50 -5.62 7.48
N PRO A 219 39.90 -4.48 7.88
CA PRO A 219 40.15 -3.20 7.23
C PRO A 219 41.64 -2.78 7.29
N ILE A 220 42.17 -2.35 6.15
CA ILE A 220 43.54 -1.86 6.04
C ILE A 220 43.62 -0.42 6.48
N PHE A 221 44.32 -0.16 7.57
CA PHE A 221 44.51 1.18 8.15
C PHE A 221 45.25 2.13 7.19
N GLY A 222 44.88 3.39 7.23
CA GLY A 222 45.55 4.50 6.53
C GLY A 222 45.13 4.77 5.09
N LYS A 223 44.20 3.99 4.50
CA LYS A 223 43.60 4.29 3.20
C LYS A 223 42.24 4.98 3.36
N ARG A 224 41.97 6.01 2.54
CA ARG A 224 40.71 6.73 2.56
C ARG A 224 39.56 5.81 2.14
N ALA A 225 38.50 5.79 2.91
CA ALA A 225 37.24 5.20 2.47
C ALA A 225 36.71 5.96 1.24
N LYS A 226 36.31 5.25 0.20
CA LYS A 226 35.77 5.85 -1.02
C LYS A 226 34.25 5.86 -0.94
N TYR A 227 33.69 7.06 -0.97
CA TYR A 227 32.26 7.24 -1.09
C TYR A 227 31.83 7.10 -2.56
N THR A 228 30.87 6.24 -2.84
CA THR A 228 30.29 6.08 -4.16
C THR A 228 28.77 6.25 -4.08
N SER A 229 28.23 7.08 -4.94
CA SER A 229 26.79 7.25 -5.11
C SER A 229 26.43 7.16 -6.59
N PRO A 230 25.20 6.78 -6.94
CA PRO A 230 24.73 6.82 -8.32
C PRO A 230 24.96 8.22 -8.92
N GLY A 231 25.47 8.25 -10.13
CA GLY A 231 25.72 9.52 -10.85
C GLY A 231 24.47 10.18 -11.42
N ASN A 232 23.33 9.48 -11.40
CA ASN A 232 22.08 9.97 -11.95
C ASN A 232 21.39 10.93 -10.96
N PRO A 233 21.27 12.22 -11.26
CA PRO A 233 20.65 13.21 -10.37
C PRO A 233 19.12 13.08 -10.31
N PHE A 234 18.51 12.29 -11.19
CA PHE A 234 17.06 12.10 -11.25
C PHE A 234 16.54 11.00 -10.34
N TYR A 235 17.39 10.05 -9.91
CA TYR A 235 17.02 8.93 -9.07
C TYR A 235 17.64 9.02 -7.66
N PRO A 236 16.97 8.43 -6.64
CA PRO A 236 15.68 7.74 -6.68
C PRO A 236 14.49 8.68 -6.86
N VAL A 237 13.40 8.16 -7.45
CA VAL A 237 12.15 8.92 -7.59
C VAL A 237 11.34 8.92 -6.30
N THR A 238 10.48 9.92 -6.16
CA THR A 238 9.49 10.02 -5.09
C THR A 238 8.08 9.84 -5.69
N ILE A 239 7.30 8.93 -5.15
CA ILE A 239 5.91 8.71 -5.53
C ILE A 239 5.01 9.41 -4.52
N GLN A 240 4.36 10.49 -4.97
CA GLN A 240 3.41 11.23 -4.14
C GLN A 240 2.05 10.56 -4.21
N THR A 241 1.64 9.98 -3.08
CA THR A 241 0.31 9.38 -2.92
C THR A 241 -0.76 10.43 -2.69
N THR A 242 -2.02 9.98 -2.66
CA THR A 242 -3.17 10.81 -2.30
C THR A 242 -3.52 10.71 -0.82
N ILE A 243 -2.85 9.84 -0.08
CA ILE A 243 -3.03 9.62 1.36
C ILE A 243 -2.74 10.92 2.14
N GLU A 244 -3.53 11.18 3.16
CA GLU A 244 -3.24 12.18 4.19
C GLU A 244 -2.79 11.45 5.46
N LYS A 245 -1.52 11.58 5.80
CA LYS A 245 -0.86 10.79 6.85
C LYS A 245 -1.55 10.89 8.20
N SER A 246 -1.97 12.08 8.60
CA SER A 246 -2.69 12.29 9.87
C SER A 246 -4.02 11.53 9.92
N LEU A 247 -4.80 11.58 8.84
CA LEU A 247 -6.06 10.83 8.73
C LEU A 247 -5.83 9.32 8.62
N GLN A 248 -4.77 8.91 7.95
CA GLN A 248 -4.40 7.50 7.87
C GLN A 248 -4.06 6.93 9.26
N GLN A 249 -3.23 7.63 10.03
CA GLN A 249 -2.85 7.23 11.38
C GLN A 249 -4.07 7.14 12.31
N LYS A 250 -4.98 8.13 12.23
CA LYS A 250 -6.23 8.10 13.01
C LYS A 250 -7.13 6.95 12.60
N ALA A 251 -7.24 6.67 11.30
CA ALA A 251 -7.99 5.53 10.79
C ALA A 251 -7.45 4.19 11.33
N GLU A 252 -6.12 4.02 11.33
CA GLU A 252 -5.46 2.83 11.87
C GLU A 252 -5.65 2.69 13.39
N GLU A 253 -5.58 3.81 14.12
CA GLU A 253 -5.85 3.86 15.55
C GLU A 253 -7.27 3.38 15.85
N LEU A 254 -8.28 3.94 15.17
CA LEU A 254 -9.69 3.58 15.38
C LEU A 254 -9.96 2.12 15.07
N VAL A 255 -9.48 1.62 13.92
CA VAL A 255 -9.63 0.21 13.53
C VAL A 255 -9.01 -0.73 14.57
N ARG A 256 -7.84 -0.34 15.12
CA ARG A 256 -7.15 -1.11 16.16
C ARG A 256 -7.89 -1.05 17.49
N THR A 257 -8.29 0.13 17.94
CA THR A 257 -8.93 0.36 19.26
C THR A 257 -10.28 -0.34 19.35
N HIS A 258 -11.07 -0.28 18.27
CA HIS A 258 -12.36 -0.96 18.19
C HIS A 258 -12.25 -2.45 17.81
N GLY A 259 -11.04 -2.96 17.58
CA GLY A 259 -10.75 -4.39 17.48
C GLY A 259 -11.20 -5.08 16.21
N ILE A 260 -11.28 -4.39 15.07
CA ILE A 260 -11.54 -5.05 13.77
C ILE A 260 -10.41 -6.04 13.48
N LYS A 261 -10.75 -7.32 13.39
CA LYS A 261 -9.81 -8.40 13.09
C LYS A 261 -9.68 -8.66 11.60
N LYS A 262 -10.76 -8.47 10.83
CA LYS A 262 -10.82 -8.63 9.38
C LYS A 262 -11.73 -7.54 8.79
N GLY A 263 -11.27 -6.81 7.80
CA GLY A 263 -11.98 -5.66 7.26
C GLY A 263 -11.18 -4.37 7.41
N GLY A 264 -11.83 -3.26 7.73
CA GLY A 264 -11.18 -1.96 7.90
C GLY A 264 -12.03 -0.80 7.39
N LEU A 265 -11.36 0.20 6.80
CA LEU A 265 -12.06 1.35 6.23
C LEU A 265 -11.34 1.92 5.01
N VAL A 266 -12.11 2.65 4.19
CA VAL A 266 -11.59 3.47 3.10
C VAL A 266 -12.30 4.83 3.09
N LEU A 267 -11.51 5.89 3.02
CA LEU A 267 -11.95 7.29 2.92
C LEU A 267 -11.53 7.85 1.56
N LEU A 268 -12.48 8.37 0.80
CA LEU A 268 -12.25 9.04 -0.49
C LEU A 268 -12.55 10.53 -0.39
N ASP A 269 -11.75 11.36 -1.05
CA ASP A 269 -12.10 12.72 -1.42
C ASP A 269 -13.14 12.67 -2.56
N VAL A 270 -14.33 13.18 -2.31
CA VAL A 270 -15.45 13.14 -3.28
C VAL A 270 -15.12 13.95 -4.55
N LYS A 271 -14.49 15.12 -4.43
CA LYS A 271 -14.25 16.03 -5.57
C LYS A 271 -13.11 15.53 -6.46
N LYS A 272 -12.04 15.02 -5.86
CA LYS A 272 -10.82 14.60 -6.57
C LYS A 272 -10.81 13.10 -6.90
N SER A 273 -11.73 12.32 -6.33
CA SER A 273 -11.73 10.86 -6.43
C SER A 273 -10.39 10.24 -6.00
N GLU A 274 -9.86 10.71 -4.87
CA GLU A 274 -8.57 10.32 -4.31
C GLU A 274 -8.75 9.51 -3.02
N ILE A 275 -7.94 8.47 -2.84
CA ILE A 275 -7.88 7.73 -1.57
C ILE A 275 -7.16 8.62 -0.55
N VAL A 276 -7.88 9.04 0.50
CA VAL A 276 -7.34 9.85 1.59
C VAL A 276 -6.79 8.98 2.72
N ALA A 277 -7.48 7.89 3.02
CA ALA A 277 -7.04 6.86 3.96
C ALA A 277 -7.56 5.48 3.54
N MET A 278 -6.77 4.44 3.80
CA MET A 278 -7.17 3.05 3.58
C MET A 278 -6.51 2.15 4.62
N VAL A 279 -7.32 1.44 5.38
CA VAL A 279 -6.87 0.48 6.40
C VAL A 279 -7.46 -0.88 6.11
N SER A 280 -6.62 -1.90 6.07
CA SER A 280 -7.03 -3.30 5.91
C SER A 280 -6.50 -4.15 7.05
N LYS A 281 -7.30 -5.10 7.52
CA LYS A 281 -6.98 -6.12 8.53
C LYS A 281 -7.32 -7.50 7.99
N PRO A 282 -6.55 -8.55 8.42
CA PRO A 282 -5.47 -8.54 9.42
C PRO A 282 -4.21 -7.83 8.91
N SER A 283 -3.41 -7.29 9.83
CA SER A 283 -2.11 -6.67 9.52
C SER A 283 -1.15 -7.68 8.89
N LEU A 284 -0.28 -7.17 8.00
CA LEU A 284 0.71 -7.98 7.29
C LEU A 284 1.68 -8.67 8.27
N GLN A 285 1.84 -9.98 8.12
CA GLN A 285 2.78 -10.78 8.93
C GLN A 285 3.95 -11.24 8.05
N MET A 286 5.06 -10.49 8.11
CA MET A 286 6.23 -10.72 7.27
C MET A 286 7.18 -11.82 7.76
N ASN A 287 7.06 -12.22 9.04
CA ASN A 287 8.01 -13.12 9.70
C ASN A 287 7.92 -14.58 9.24
N ASP A 288 6.79 -14.98 8.65
CA ASP A 288 6.55 -16.32 8.13
C ASP A 288 5.79 -16.27 6.81
N LYS A 289 6.26 -17.02 5.82
CA LYS A 289 5.67 -17.08 4.47
C LYS A 289 4.20 -17.53 4.48
N ARG A 290 3.83 -18.48 5.34
CA ARG A 290 2.43 -18.96 5.46
C ARG A 290 1.54 -17.92 6.12
N ALA A 291 2.06 -17.23 7.13
CA ALA A 291 1.35 -16.13 7.79
C ALA A 291 1.17 -14.94 6.82
N TYR A 292 2.19 -14.60 6.04
CA TYR A 292 2.08 -13.59 4.99
C TYR A 292 1.00 -13.94 3.97
N GLN A 293 0.97 -15.15 3.45
CA GLN A 293 -0.06 -15.59 2.49
C GLN A 293 -1.50 -15.44 3.00
N LYS A 294 -1.71 -15.58 4.32
CA LYS A 294 -3.03 -15.41 4.95
C LYS A 294 -3.39 -13.95 5.21
N THR A 295 -2.41 -13.06 5.26
CA THR A 295 -2.62 -11.65 5.63
C THR A 295 -2.37 -10.68 4.49
N MET A 296 -1.84 -11.13 3.34
CA MET A 296 -1.45 -10.26 2.24
C MET A 296 -2.62 -9.63 1.48
N GLU A 297 -3.82 -10.20 1.59
CA GLU A 297 -4.97 -9.74 0.83
C GLU A 297 -5.50 -8.41 1.39
N ASN A 298 -5.52 -7.37 0.56
CA ASN A 298 -6.15 -6.11 0.91
C ASN A 298 -7.68 -6.25 0.86
N GLN A 299 -8.31 -6.31 2.04
CA GLN A 299 -9.75 -6.48 2.17
C GLN A 299 -10.55 -5.32 1.58
N MET A 300 -9.93 -4.13 1.44
CA MET A 300 -10.59 -2.96 0.84
C MET A 300 -10.67 -3.06 -0.69
N LEU A 301 -9.82 -3.87 -1.31
CA LEU A 301 -9.79 -4.13 -2.75
C LEU A 301 -10.45 -5.47 -3.14
N THR A 302 -10.81 -6.28 -2.15
CA THR A 302 -11.43 -7.61 -2.32
C THR A 302 -12.94 -7.50 -2.16
N PRO A 303 -13.74 -8.12 -3.06
CA PRO A 303 -15.19 -8.10 -2.98
C PRO A 303 -15.75 -8.97 -1.84
N HIS A 304 -16.71 -8.40 -1.09
CA HIS A 304 -17.41 -9.05 0.02
C HIS A 304 -18.92 -8.89 -0.13
N PHE A 305 -19.71 -9.66 0.60
CA PHE A 305 -21.14 -9.49 0.68
C PHE A 305 -21.49 -8.12 1.29
N PRO A 306 -22.15 -7.20 0.52
CA PRO A 306 -22.45 -5.84 0.99
C PRO A 306 -23.70 -5.79 1.88
N GLY A 307 -24.55 -6.81 1.86
CA GLY A 307 -25.84 -6.80 2.52
C GLY A 307 -26.68 -5.60 2.08
N SER A 308 -27.37 -5.00 3.03
CA SER A 308 -28.31 -3.90 2.78
C SER A 308 -27.71 -2.62 2.14
N VAL A 309 -26.39 -2.51 1.99
CA VAL A 309 -25.79 -1.43 1.19
C VAL A 309 -26.19 -1.56 -0.28
N PHE A 310 -26.33 -2.78 -0.79
CA PHE A 310 -26.78 -3.05 -2.16
C PHE A 310 -28.20 -2.56 -2.48
N LYS A 311 -29.05 -2.37 -1.45
CA LYS A 311 -30.38 -1.78 -1.62
C LYS A 311 -30.32 -0.38 -2.23
N THR A 312 -29.19 0.31 -2.15
CA THR A 312 -28.96 1.60 -2.83
C THR A 312 -29.01 1.42 -4.35
N VAL A 313 -28.49 0.31 -4.87
CA VAL A 313 -28.55 -0.05 -6.31
C VAL A 313 -29.98 -0.32 -6.73
N ILE A 314 -30.70 -1.14 -5.94
CA ILE A 314 -32.10 -1.48 -6.21
C ILE A 314 -33.00 -0.24 -6.11
N ALA A 315 -32.73 0.65 -5.14
CA ALA A 315 -33.47 1.91 -5.01
C ALA A 315 -33.26 2.83 -6.23
N ALA A 316 -32.02 2.97 -6.70
CA ALA A 316 -31.72 3.74 -7.90
C ALA A 316 -32.45 3.17 -9.14
N ALA A 317 -32.41 1.84 -9.30
CA ALA A 317 -33.11 1.16 -10.38
C ALA A 317 -34.64 1.36 -10.30
N ALA A 318 -35.22 1.21 -9.12
CA ALA A 318 -36.68 1.36 -8.94
C ALA A 318 -37.14 2.80 -9.19
N ILE A 319 -36.37 3.81 -8.75
CA ILE A 319 -36.68 5.24 -9.01
C ILE A 319 -36.58 5.54 -10.50
N ASP A 320 -35.48 5.14 -11.16
CA ASP A 320 -35.23 5.45 -12.57
C ASP A 320 -36.20 4.73 -13.53
N ASN A 321 -36.89 3.68 -13.06
CA ASN A 321 -37.93 2.96 -13.79
C ASN A 321 -39.37 3.31 -13.37
N ASP A 322 -39.57 4.45 -12.65
CA ASP A 322 -40.87 4.94 -12.20
C ASP A 322 -41.71 3.92 -11.39
N MET A 323 -41.03 3.05 -10.63
CA MET A 323 -41.71 1.99 -9.84
C MET A 323 -42.18 2.51 -8.46
N ILE A 324 -41.79 3.73 -8.10
CA ILE A 324 -42.05 4.30 -6.78
C ILE A 324 -43.31 5.13 -6.80
N GLN A 325 -44.41 4.53 -6.32
CA GLN A 325 -45.69 5.21 -6.17
C GLN A 325 -45.85 5.66 -4.71
N SER A 326 -46.31 6.90 -4.49
CA SER A 326 -46.39 7.51 -3.15
C SER A 326 -47.32 6.75 -2.18
N HIS A 327 -48.35 6.07 -2.69
CA HIS A 327 -49.34 5.33 -1.91
C HIS A 327 -48.98 3.84 -1.75
N ARG A 328 -47.90 3.37 -2.37
CA ARG A 328 -47.51 1.96 -2.30
C ARG A 328 -46.93 1.64 -0.94
N MET A 329 -47.52 0.66 -0.25
CA MET A 329 -47.09 0.15 1.05
C MET A 329 -46.53 -1.26 0.92
N PHE A 330 -45.60 -1.61 1.80
CA PHE A 330 -44.94 -2.89 1.84
C PHE A 330 -45.07 -3.50 3.25
N ASN A 331 -45.53 -4.74 3.34
CA ASN A 331 -45.61 -5.46 4.61
C ASN A 331 -44.22 -5.90 5.09
N CYS A 332 -43.62 -5.11 5.93
CA CYS A 332 -42.29 -5.34 6.50
C CYS A 332 -42.30 -6.24 7.75
N ASN A 333 -43.42 -6.88 8.03
CA ASN A 333 -43.52 -7.92 9.06
C ASN A 333 -43.23 -9.34 8.52
N THR A 334 -43.01 -9.47 7.20
CA THR A 334 -42.68 -10.74 6.57
C THR A 334 -41.20 -10.82 6.20
N ASP A 335 -40.71 -12.05 6.05
CA ASP A 335 -39.36 -12.34 5.54
C ASP A 335 -39.21 -11.82 4.07
N PRO A 336 -37.98 -11.85 3.50
CA PRO A 336 -37.78 -11.40 2.11
C PRO A 336 -38.66 -12.13 1.09
N TYR A 337 -39.07 -13.35 1.38
CA TYR A 337 -39.88 -14.19 0.48
C TYR A 337 -41.38 -13.96 0.66
N GLY A 338 -41.81 -13.40 1.78
CA GLY A 338 -43.22 -13.24 2.14
C GLY A 338 -43.86 -14.51 2.67
N GLU A 339 -43.08 -15.51 3.01
CA GLU A 339 -43.53 -16.85 3.45
C GLU A 339 -43.69 -16.93 4.98
N ASN A 340 -42.81 -16.23 5.74
CA ASN A 340 -42.77 -16.30 7.18
C ASN A 340 -42.73 -14.90 7.81
N PHE A 341 -42.96 -14.80 9.10
CA PHE A 341 -42.76 -13.56 9.82
C PHE A 341 -41.27 -13.18 9.90
N SER A 342 -40.99 -11.90 9.77
CA SER A 342 -39.67 -11.34 9.99
C SER A 342 -39.28 -11.43 11.47
N GLN A 343 -38.01 -11.61 11.75
CA GLN A 343 -37.48 -11.51 13.13
C GLN A 343 -37.71 -10.12 13.74
N VAL A 344 -37.79 -9.08 12.90
CA VAL A 344 -38.05 -7.71 13.33
C VAL A 344 -39.33 -7.23 12.68
N MET A 345 -40.36 -7.00 13.49
CA MET A 345 -41.66 -6.51 13.04
C MET A 345 -41.61 -4.99 12.83
N MET A 346 -41.80 -4.53 11.59
CA MET A 346 -41.70 -3.11 11.22
C MET A 346 -43.03 -2.47 10.82
N GLY A 347 -44.07 -3.28 10.59
CA GLY A 347 -45.37 -2.81 10.11
C GLY A 347 -45.41 -2.63 8.58
N GLU A 348 -46.46 -1.93 8.15
CA GLU A 348 -46.61 -1.47 6.77
C GLU A 348 -45.77 -0.20 6.58
N LEU A 349 -44.87 -0.19 5.59
CA LEU A 349 -43.99 0.94 5.32
C LEU A 349 -44.06 1.38 3.87
N ASN A 350 -44.04 2.68 3.62
CA ASN A 350 -43.82 3.21 2.29
C ASN A 350 -42.34 2.99 1.87
N PHE A 351 -42.01 3.33 0.62
CA PHE A 351 -40.67 3.12 0.08
C PHE A 351 -39.56 3.84 0.85
N THR A 352 -39.81 5.13 1.21
CA THR A 352 -38.82 5.94 1.94
C THR A 352 -38.55 5.37 3.34
N GLU A 353 -39.62 5.02 4.05
CA GLU A 353 -39.51 4.36 5.37
C GLU A 353 -38.82 3.01 5.27
N SER A 354 -39.16 2.21 4.23
CA SER A 354 -38.54 0.93 3.95
C SER A 354 -37.04 1.05 3.72
N PHE A 355 -36.60 2.06 2.96
CA PHE A 355 -35.17 2.31 2.74
C PHE A 355 -34.47 2.73 4.03
N ALA A 356 -35.05 3.69 4.76
CA ALA A 356 -34.48 4.23 5.99
C ALA A 356 -34.34 3.16 7.11
N ARG A 357 -35.34 2.31 7.24
CA ARG A 357 -35.39 1.21 8.23
C ARG A 357 -34.82 -0.10 7.69
N SER A 358 -34.40 -0.10 6.42
CA SER A 358 -33.77 -1.26 5.76
C SER A 358 -34.65 -2.50 5.66
N CYS A 359 -35.95 -2.33 5.35
CA CYS A 359 -36.90 -3.44 5.15
C CYS A 359 -36.44 -4.38 4.03
N ASN A 360 -36.25 -5.67 4.32
CA ASN A 360 -35.80 -6.64 3.33
C ASN A 360 -36.90 -6.99 2.31
N ARG A 361 -38.16 -7.10 2.76
CA ARG A 361 -39.29 -7.45 1.90
C ARG A 361 -39.49 -6.47 0.76
N THR A 362 -39.44 -5.18 1.03
CA THR A 362 -39.56 -4.12 0.01
C THR A 362 -38.57 -4.31 -1.14
N PHE A 363 -37.30 -4.52 -0.80
CA PHE A 363 -36.23 -4.63 -1.80
C PHE A 363 -36.22 -5.99 -2.51
N ALA A 364 -36.70 -7.03 -1.86
CA ALA A 364 -36.93 -8.32 -2.50
C ALA A 364 -38.02 -8.23 -3.56
N VAL A 365 -39.16 -7.59 -3.24
CA VAL A 365 -40.27 -7.39 -4.19
C VAL A 365 -39.82 -6.51 -5.37
N LEU A 366 -39.19 -5.37 -5.09
CA LEU A 366 -38.70 -4.48 -6.14
C LEU A 366 -37.63 -5.15 -7.02
N GLY A 367 -36.75 -5.96 -6.42
CA GLY A 367 -35.76 -6.73 -7.18
C GLY A 367 -36.40 -7.72 -8.14
N ASP A 368 -37.42 -8.41 -7.71
CA ASP A 368 -38.19 -9.36 -8.53
C ASP A 368 -38.88 -8.65 -9.71
N GLU A 369 -39.58 -7.55 -9.44
CA GLU A 369 -40.23 -6.73 -10.46
C GLU A 369 -39.25 -6.12 -11.46
N LEU A 370 -38.08 -5.68 -10.98
CA LEU A 370 -36.99 -5.16 -11.84
C LEU A 370 -36.44 -6.24 -12.76
N MET A 371 -36.18 -7.44 -12.24
CA MET A 371 -35.67 -8.59 -13.02
C MET A 371 -36.67 -9.11 -14.06
N GLN A 372 -37.97 -8.88 -13.86
CA GLN A 372 -39.00 -9.15 -14.89
C GLN A 372 -38.91 -8.16 -16.06
N LYS A 373 -38.45 -6.93 -15.84
CA LYS A 373 -38.22 -5.95 -16.91
C LYS A 373 -36.95 -6.22 -17.68
N ASP A 374 -35.85 -6.48 -16.97
CA ASP A 374 -34.54 -6.74 -17.56
C ASP A 374 -33.70 -7.64 -16.63
N LYS A 375 -33.24 -8.78 -17.14
CA LYS A 375 -32.42 -9.76 -16.40
C LYS A 375 -31.04 -9.25 -16.02
N HIS A 376 -30.57 -8.16 -16.60
CA HIS A 376 -29.27 -7.52 -16.30
C HIS A 376 -29.40 -6.23 -15.52
N ILE A 377 -30.59 -5.87 -15.05
CA ILE A 377 -30.88 -4.57 -14.48
C ILE A 377 -30.02 -4.27 -13.24
N MET A 378 -29.75 -5.26 -12.40
CA MET A 378 -28.94 -5.07 -11.19
C MET A 378 -27.49 -4.73 -11.53
N GLU A 379 -26.90 -5.43 -12.50
CA GLU A 379 -25.54 -5.18 -13.01
C GLU A 379 -25.47 -3.79 -13.68
N THR A 380 -26.49 -3.46 -14.49
CA THR A 380 -26.59 -2.16 -15.19
C THR A 380 -26.62 -0.98 -14.20
N TYR A 381 -27.38 -1.09 -13.11
CA TYR A 381 -27.43 -0.02 -12.12
C TYR A 381 -26.22 -0.01 -11.17
N LEU A 382 -25.60 -1.16 -10.91
CA LEU A 382 -24.30 -1.20 -10.22
C LEU A 382 -23.21 -0.51 -11.05
N GLU A 383 -23.20 -0.73 -12.37
CA GLU A 383 -22.31 -0.03 -13.31
C GLU A 383 -22.62 1.48 -13.36
N ALA A 384 -23.88 1.86 -13.48
CA ALA A 384 -24.31 3.26 -13.51
C ALA A 384 -23.91 4.04 -12.24
N LEU A 385 -23.77 3.35 -11.13
CA LEU A 385 -23.27 3.88 -9.85
C LEU A 385 -21.73 3.78 -9.71
N GLY A 386 -21.01 3.29 -10.73
CA GLY A 386 -19.55 3.23 -10.76
C GLY A 386 -18.93 2.23 -9.80
N ALA A 387 -19.56 1.03 -9.62
CA ALA A 387 -19.11 0.04 -8.67
C ALA A 387 -19.06 -1.41 -9.22
N SER A 388 -19.28 -1.63 -10.53
CA SER A 388 -19.29 -2.97 -11.13
C SER A 388 -17.90 -3.48 -11.49
N GLU A 389 -17.07 -2.62 -12.08
CA GLU A 389 -15.71 -2.95 -12.52
C GLU A 389 -14.68 -2.47 -11.49
N THR A 390 -13.39 -2.66 -11.81
CA THR A 390 -12.32 -2.02 -11.03
C THR A 390 -12.43 -0.52 -11.17
N VAL A 391 -12.37 0.19 -10.05
CA VAL A 391 -12.54 1.64 -10.00
C VAL A 391 -11.21 2.40 -9.88
N GLY A 392 -10.13 1.68 -9.59
CA GLY A 392 -8.80 2.27 -9.51
C GLY A 392 -8.32 2.82 -10.84
N TRP A 393 -7.56 3.90 -10.79
CA TRP A 393 -7.01 4.58 -11.97
C TRP A 393 -6.28 3.61 -12.90
N LYS A 394 -6.61 3.68 -14.18
CA LYS A 394 -5.97 2.92 -15.26
C LYS A 394 -5.78 3.82 -16.48
N GLY A 395 -4.68 3.61 -17.21
CA GLY A 395 -4.40 4.42 -18.37
C GLY A 395 -3.06 4.12 -19.01
N GLN A 396 -2.64 4.99 -19.91
CA GLN A 396 -1.32 4.92 -20.51
C GLN A 396 -0.31 5.64 -19.62
N MET A 397 0.79 4.97 -19.34
CA MET A 397 1.93 5.54 -18.64
C MET A 397 3.22 5.20 -19.41
N PHE A 398 3.83 6.20 -20.06
CA PHE A 398 4.99 6.03 -20.96
C PHE A 398 4.76 4.94 -22.01
N HIS A 399 5.53 3.85 -21.94
CA HIS A 399 5.46 2.71 -22.86
C HIS A 399 4.49 1.62 -22.42
N THR A 400 3.88 1.77 -21.23
CA THR A 400 2.96 0.79 -20.66
C THR A 400 1.52 1.21 -20.94
N SER A 401 0.87 0.51 -21.87
CA SER A 401 -0.56 0.62 -22.08
C SER A 401 -1.30 -0.18 -21.01
N GLY A 402 -2.35 0.40 -20.43
CA GLY A 402 -3.17 -0.28 -19.42
C GLY A 402 -2.50 -0.40 -18.06
N PHE A 403 -1.62 0.54 -17.70
CA PHE A 403 -1.08 0.67 -16.36
C PHE A 403 -2.22 0.84 -15.35
N LYS A 404 -2.12 0.16 -14.20
CA LYS A 404 -3.10 0.22 -13.10
C LYS A 404 -2.39 0.59 -11.82
N GLN A 405 -2.91 1.58 -11.10
CA GLN A 405 -2.38 1.92 -9.77
C GLN A 405 -2.68 0.82 -8.75
N LEU A 406 -3.87 0.22 -8.81
CA LEU A 406 -4.34 -0.80 -7.88
C LEU A 406 -4.46 -2.16 -8.59
N ILE A 407 -3.32 -2.84 -8.82
CA ILE A 407 -3.28 -4.10 -9.58
C ILE A 407 -3.97 -5.27 -8.88
N GLU A 408 -4.15 -5.19 -7.56
CA GLU A 408 -4.78 -6.23 -6.74
C GLU A 408 -6.30 -6.06 -6.66
N GLU A 409 -6.86 -4.95 -7.19
CA GLU A 409 -8.29 -4.70 -7.16
C GLU A 409 -9.05 -5.73 -7.98
N LYS A 410 -10.12 -6.25 -7.40
CA LYS A 410 -11.02 -7.23 -8.02
C LYS A 410 -12.37 -6.57 -8.32
N LYS A 411 -12.94 -6.91 -9.48
CA LYS A 411 -14.27 -6.42 -9.88
C LYS A 411 -15.39 -7.02 -9.03
N ALA A 412 -16.53 -6.32 -9.01
CA ALA A 412 -17.73 -6.81 -8.35
C ALA A 412 -18.35 -8.01 -9.10
N THR A 413 -19.17 -8.77 -8.37
CA THR A 413 -20.00 -9.83 -8.92
C THR A 413 -21.42 -9.63 -8.39
N VAL A 414 -22.42 -9.70 -9.25
CA VAL A 414 -23.84 -9.69 -8.86
C VAL A 414 -24.38 -11.11 -8.91
N TRP A 415 -24.05 -11.85 -9.95
CA TRP A 415 -24.51 -13.22 -10.17
C TRP A 415 -23.31 -14.14 -10.44
N ASN A 416 -23.38 -15.35 -9.89
CA ASN A 416 -22.38 -16.38 -10.16
C ASN A 416 -22.98 -17.38 -11.17
N GLY A 417 -23.16 -16.91 -12.43
CA GLY A 417 -23.76 -17.66 -13.53
C GLY A 417 -25.19 -17.23 -13.89
N GLU A 418 -25.55 -17.37 -15.15
CA GLU A 418 -26.86 -16.97 -15.67
C GLU A 418 -28.02 -17.83 -15.10
N GLU A 419 -27.74 -19.09 -14.74
CA GLU A 419 -28.69 -20.01 -14.11
C GLU A 419 -29.18 -19.51 -12.75
N ASN A 420 -28.41 -18.65 -12.06
CA ASN A 420 -28.79 -18.09 -10.77
C ASN A 420 -29.76 -16.89 -10.88
N LYS A 421 -29.98 -16.35 -12.08
CA LYS A 421 -30.90 -15.24 -12.34
C LYS A 421 -32.39 -15.67 -12.38
N VAL A 422 -32.67 -16.93 -12.16
CA VAL A 422 -34.02 -17.49 -12.14
C VAL A 422 -34.41 -17.95 -10.74
N GLY A 423 -35.67 -17.67 -10.36
CA GLY A 423 -36.22 -18.06 -9.06
C GLY A 423 -36.28 -16.92 -8.03
N HIS A 424 -37.50 -16.70 -7.54
CA HIS A 424 -37.82 -15.61 -6.60
C HIS A 424 -36.88 -15.53 -5.38
N LYS A 425 -36.54 -16.68 -4.78
CA LYS A 425 -35.65 -16.70 -3.59
C LYS A 425 -34.23 -16.24 -3.92
N ALA A 426 -33.70 -16.62 -5.09
CA ALA A 426 -32.38 -16.20 -5.53
C ALA A 426 -32.36 -14.68 -5.80
N ILE A 427 -33.36 -14.18 -6.53
CA ILE A 427 -33.51 -12.75 -6.83
C ILE A 427 -33.68 -11.95 -5.54
N ALA A 428 -34.58 -12.39 -4.63
CA ALA A 428 -34.81 -11.73 -3.35
C ALA A 428 -33.54 -11.61 -2.51
N GLN A 429 -32.74 -12.67 -2.43
CA GLN A 429 -31.46 -12.69 -1.72
C GLN A 429 -30.44 -11.74 -2.37
N THR A 430 -30.34 -11.76 -3.69
CA THR A 430 -29.42 -10.88 -4.44
C THR A 430 -29.83 -9.42 -4.26
N ALA A 431 -31.12 -9.08 -4.34
CA ALA A 431 -31.65 -7.73 -4.19
C ALA A 431 -31.36 -7.11 -2.80
N ILE A 432 -31.20 -7.93 -1.77
CA ILE A 432 -30.80 -7.47 -0.42
C ILE A 432 -29.28 -7.58 -0.18
N GLY A 433 -28.48 -7.84 -1.20
CA GLY A 433 -27.01 -7.88 -1.14
C GLY A 433 -26.43 -9.14 -0.52
N GLN A 434 -27.13 -10.25 -0.64
CA GLN A 434 -26.74 -11.58 -0.18
C GLN A 434 -26.40 -12.49 -1.38
N LYS A 435 -26.34 -13.77 -1.15
CA LYS A 435 -26.12 -14.84 -2.14
C LYS A 435 -24.84 -14.64 -2.95
N ASP A 436 -24.92 -14.15 -4.17
CA ASP A 436 -23.79 -14.05 -5.11
C ASP A 436 -23.17 -12.63 -5.15
N VAL A 437 -23.88 -11.62 -4.61
CA VAL A 437 -23.41 -10.23 -4.65
C VAL A 437 -22.13 -10.06 -3.84
N ARG A 438 -21.08 -9.60 -4.50
CA ARG A 438 -19.82 -9.24 -3.86
C ARG A 438 -19.29 -7.95 -4.45
N ILE A 439 -18.96 -6.99 -3.61
CA ILE A 439 -18.46 -5.68 -3.99
C ILE A 439 -17.34 -5.31 -3.03
N SER A 440 -16.24 -4.74 -3.55
CA SER A 440 -15.14 -4.27 -2.70
C SER A 440 -15.53 -3.02 -1.91
N PRO A 441 -15.01 -2.81 -0.70
CA PRO A 441 -15.22 -1.57 0.05
C PRO A 441 -14.83 -0.32 -0.74
N LEU A 442 -13.78 -0.37 -1.55
CA LEU A 442 -13.37 0.73 -2.42
C LEU A 442 -14.44 1.05 -3.47
N ALA A 443 -14.99 0.03 -4.13
CA ALA A 443 -16.06 0.23 -5.12
C ALA A 443 -17.33 0.79 -4.47
N ILE A 444 -17.69 0.35 -3.25
CA ILE A 444 -18.80 0.94 -2.46
C ILE A 444 -18.49 2.40 -2.10
N ALA A 445 -17.27 2.74 -1.73
CA ALA A 445 -16.89 4.12 -1.45
C ALA A 445 -17.00 4.99 -2.71
N ASN A 446 -16.58 4.47 -3.87
CA ASN A 446 -16.74 5.15 -5.15
C ASN A 446 -18.22 5.32 -5.54
N MET A 447 -19.08 4.32 -5.25
CA MET A 447 -20.53 4.43 -5.41
C MET A 447 -21.10 5.59 -4.58
N MET A 448 -20.72 5.69 -3.31
CA MET A 448 -21.15 6.81 -2.44
C MET A 448 -20.61 8.15 -2.93
N ALA A 449 -19.38 8.19 -3.40
CA ALA A 449 -18.78 9.38 -4.00
C ALA A 449 -19.45 9.77 -5.33
N THR A 450 -19.83 8.81 -6.17
CA THR A 450 -20.59 9.02 -7.41
C THR A 450 -21.97 9.64 -7.11
N ILE A 451 -22.70 9.09 -6.14
CA ILE A 451 -23.98 9.66 -5.69
C ILE A 451 -23.77 11.08 -5.15
N ALA A 452 -22.77 11.30 -4.33
CA ALA A 452 -22.41 12.60 -3.77
C ALA A 452 -22.05 13.64 -4.86
N ARG A 453 -21.43 13.22 -5.98
CA ARG A 453 -21.09 14.03 -7.16
C ARG A 453 -22.25 14.18 -8.17
N ASN A 454 -23.48 13.95 -7.75
CA ASN A 454 -24.66 14.04 -8.61
C ASN A 454 -24.62 13.07 -9.82
N GLY A 455 -24.04 11.90 -9.64
CA GLY A 455 -23.98 10.83 -10.64
C GLY A 455 -22.71 10.82 -11.51
N GLU A 456 -21.78 11.76 -11.33
CA GLU A 456 -20.53 11.76 -12.08
C GLU A 456 -19.61 10.64 -11.60
N LYS A 457 -19.39 9.64 -12.45
CA LYS A 457 -18.50 8.50 -12.18
C LYS A 457 -17.06 8.86 -12.49
N ARG A 458 -16.12 8.55 -11.58
CA ARG A 458 -14.68 8.77 -11.79
C ARG A 458 -13.87 7.59 -11.34
N GLU A 459 -12.71 7.41 -11.96
CA GLU A 459 -11.67 6.50 -11.47
C GLU A 459 -11.06 7.04 -10.17
N VAL A 460 -10.65 6.13 -9.30
CA VAL A 460 -10.09 6.44 -7.99
C VAL A 460 -8.57 6.40 -8.05
N LYS A 461 -7.92 7.48 -7.61
CA LYS A 461 -6.46 7.58 -7.55
C LYS A 461 -5.93 7.26 -6.15
N ALA A 462 -4.86 6.48 -6.10
CA ALA A 462 -4.02 6.26 -4.93
C ALA A 462 -2.71 7.07 -5.01
N VAL A 463 -2.27 7.40 -6.22
CA VAL A 463 -1.07 8.16 -6.52
C VAL A 463 -1.44 9.36 -7.37
N LYS A 464 -0.91 10.53 -6.98
CA LYS A 464 -1.11 11.80 -7.68
C LYS A 464 -0.07 12.03 -8.75
N GLU A 465 1.20 11.86 -8.40
CA GLU A 465 2.32 12.11 -9.31
C GLU A 465 3.57 11.35 -8.91
N ILE A 466 4.50 11.23 -9.85
CA ILE A 466 5.87 10.78 -9.62
C ILE A 466 6.78 11.98 -9.82
N ARG A 467 7.75 12.15 -8.95
CA ARG A 467 8.76 13.21 -9.01
C ARG A 467 10.16 12.62 -9.06
N TYR A 468 11.04 13.27 -9.80
CA TYR A 468 12.46 13.01 -9.73
C TYR A 468 13.05 13.50 -8.39
N LYS A 469 14.23 13.01 -8.05
CA LYS A 469 14.98 13.42 -6.85
C LYS A 469 15.18 14.94 -6.73
N ASN A 470 15.34 15.64 -7.85
CA ASN A 470 15.48 17.09 -7.91
C ASN A 470 14.15 17.86 -7.76
N GLY A 471 13.03 17.16 -7.52
CA GLY A 471 11.70 17.74 -7.32
C GLY A 471 10.93 18.03 -8.61
N THR A 472 11.51 17.85 -9.80
CA THR A 472 10.79 18.04 -11.04
C THR A 472 9.78 16.91 -11.28
N LYS A 473 8.64 17.24 -11.89
CA LYS A 473 7.60 16.23 -12.20
C LYS A 473 8.11 15.25 -13.25
N PHE A 474 7.95 13.96 -12.96
CA PHE A 474 8.19 12.89 -13.89
C PHE A 474 6.90 12.50 -14.62
N PHE A 475 5.81 12.31 -13.86
CA PHE A 475 4.50 11.97 -14.39
C PHE A 475 3.40 12.47 -13.45
N TYR A 476 2.27 12.92 -14.02
CA TYR A 476 1.06 13.33 -13.28
C TYR A 476 -0.13 12.47 -13.72
N PHE A 477 -0.89 11.96 -12.76
CA PHE A 477 -2.06 11.13 -13.02
C PHE A 477 -3.31 12.01 -13.13
N GLU A 478 -3.76 12.25 -14.35
CA GLU A 478 -4.96 13.03 -14.63
C GLU A 478 -6.22 12.33 -14.12
N ASP A 479 -7.30 13.12 -13.92
CA ASP A 479 -8.59 12.60 -13.53
C ASP A 479 -9.27 11.93 -14.72
N HIS A 480 -9.71 10.68 -14.55
CA HIS A 480 -10.44 9.94 -15.56
C HIS A 480 -11.89 9.73 -15.13
N LYS A 481 -12.81 9.90 -16.10
CA LYS A 481 -14.22 9.50 -15.93
C LYS A 481 -14.36 8.01 -16.22
N LEU A 482 -15.17 7.32 -15.43
CA LEU A 482 -15.59 5.98 -15.77
C LEU A 482 -16.65 6.06 -16.87
N GLU A 483 -16.49 5.26 -17.90
CA GLU A 483 -17.41 5.16 -19.02
C GLU A 483 -18.73 4.46 -18.64
N GLY A 484 -19.65 4.35 -19.59
CA GLY A 484 -20.92 3.64 -19.49
C GLY A 484 -22.08 4.50 -19.01
N ARG A 485 -23.18 3.83 -18.62
CA ARG A 485 -24.44 4.48 -18.24
C ARG A 485 -24.25 5.42 -17.04
N GLN A 486 -24.93 6.56 -17.10
CA GLN A 486 -25.08 7.50 -15.99
C GLN A 486 -26.54 7.59 -15.58
N LEU A 487 -26.80 7.77 -14.29
CA LEU A 487 -28.14 8.03 -13.78
C LEU A 487 -28.56 9.47 -14.08
N SER A 488 -29.88 9.68 -14.22
CA SER A 488 -30.44 11.02 -14.33
C SER A 488 -30.18 11.83 -13.05
N TYR A 489 -30.04 13.14 -13.18
CA TYR A 489 -29.87 14.03 -12.03
C TYR A 489 -31.01 13.88 -11.02
N SER A 490 -32.25 13.73 -11.51
CA SER A 490 -33.44 13.55 -10.65
C SER A 490 -33.38 12.25 -9.84
N THR A 491 -32.97 11.14 -10.48
CA THR A 491 -32.78 9.85 -9.81
C THR A 491 -31.75 9.96 -8.71
N VAL A 492 -30.59 10.56 -9.03
CA VAL A 492 -29.52 10.71 -8.04
C VAL A 492 -29.94 11.58 -6.86
N LYS A 493 -30.67 12.68 -7.09
CA LYS A 493 -31.21 13.52 -6.01
C LYS A 493 -32.17 12.78 -5.09
N GLN A 494 -33.01 11.92 -5.65
CA GLN A 494 -33.89 11.07 -4.84
C GLN A 494 -33.09 10.06 -4.02
N VAL A 495 -32.06 9.42 -4.60
CA VAL A 495 -31.17 8.51 -3.87
C VAL A 495 -30.42 9.25 -2.75
N GLN A 496 -29.90 10.48 -3.00
CA GLN A 496 -29.28 11.32 -1.98
C GLN A 496 -30.25 11.59 -0.81
N SER A 497 -31.50 11.95 -1.14
CA SER A 497 -32.55 12.17 -0.13
C SER A 497 -32.83 10.90 0.69
N LEU A 498 -32.91 9.72 0.05
CA LEU A 498 -33.09 8.45 0.74
C LEU A 498 -31.94 8.15 1.71
N LEU A 499 -30.70 8.32 1.26
CA LEU A 499 -29.51 8.11 2.10
C LEU A 499 -29.49 9.08 3.30
N ARG A 500 -29.98 10.32 3.12
CA ARG A 500 -30.15 11.28 4.21
C ARG A 500 -31.25 10.84 5.18
N LYS A 501 -32.36 10.27 4.69
CA LYS A 501 -33.46 9.75 5.52
C LYS A 501 -33.06 8.59 6.42
N VAL A 502 -32.08 7.77 6.03
CA VAL A 502 -31.50 6.75 6.91
C VAL A 502 -30.97 7.34 8.22
N ILE A 503 -30.49 8.59 8.15
CA ILE A 503 -29.93 9.31 9.30
C ILE A 503 -31.01 10.12 10.02
N THR A 504 -31.85 10.88 9.28
CA THR A 504 -32.74 11.88 9.86
C THR A 504 -34.06 11.33 10.37
N MET A 505 -34.47 10.13 9.97
CA MET A 505 -35.68 9.50 10.51
C MET A 505 -35.40 8.89 11.87
N GLU A 506 -36.30 9.03 12.83
CA GLU A 506 -36.17 8.54 14.20
C GLU A 506 -35.85 7.05 14.27
N LYS A 507 -36.51 6.22 13.46
CA LYS A 507 -36.30 4.78 13.35
C LYS A 507 -35.34 4.39 12.19
N GLY A 508 -34.60 5.34 11.66
CA GLY A 508 -33.59 5.10 10.62
C GLY A 508 -32.41 4.31 11.20
N THR A 509 -31.84 3.40 10.40
CA THR A 509 -30.73 2.54 10.86
C THR A 509 -29.42 3.29 11.12
N GLY A 510 -29.34 4.56 10.73
CA GLY A 510 -28.21 5.47 10.98
C GLY A 510 -28.58 6.65 11.89
N ALA A 511 -29.70 6.61 12.62
CA ALA A 511 -30.17 7.72 13.47
C ALA A 511 -29.14 8.17 14.52
N THR A 512 -28.24 7.29 14.95
CA THR A 512 -27.14 7.60 15.88
C THR A 512 -26.14 8.63 15.34
N PHE A 513 -26.14 8.90 14.03
CA PHE A 513 -25.28 9.90 13.40
C PHE A 513 -25.91 11.29 13.27
N GLN A 514 -27.15 11.49 13.78
CA GLN A 514 -27.81 12.81 13.73
C GLN A 514 -27.07 13.89 14.50
N SER A 515 -26.39 13.49 15.59
CA SER A 515 -25.67 14.42 16.48
C SER A 515 -24.26 14.77 15.99
N LEU A 516 -23.83 14.26 14.84
CA LEU A 516 -22.50 14.54 14.32
C LEU A 516 -22.36 16.00 13.87
N PRO A 517 -21.17 16.61 14.02
CA PRO A 517 -20.92 17.99 13.61
C PRO A 517 -21.00 18.20 12.09
N LEU A 518 -20.79 17.14 11.32
CA LEU A 518 -20.98 17.13 9.86
C LEU A 518 -22.22 16.30 9.51
N SER A 519 -23.05 16.83 8.64
CA SER A 519 -24.27 16.15 8.17
C SER A 519 -23.91 14.93 7.33
N VAL A 520 -24.38 13.75 7.71
CA VAL A 520 -24.09 12.47 7.04
C VAL A 520 -25.28 12.02 6.20
N ALA A 521 -25.02 11.42 5.06
CA ALA A 521 -25.94 10.59 4.30
C ALA A 521 -25.30 9.22 4.07
N GLY A 522 -26.03 8.12 4.27
CA GLY A 522 -25.43 6.80 4.13
C GLY A 522 -26.39 5.64 4.34
N LYS A 523 -25.85 4.43 4.25
CA LYS A 523 -26.60 3.18 4.39
C LYS A 523 -25.83 2.19 5.24
N SER A 524 -26.50 1.61 6.23
CA SER A 524 -26.00 0.46 6.99
C SER A 524 -26.15 -0.84 6.20
N GLY A 525 -25.27 -1.78 6.43
CA GLY A 525 -25.35 -3.12 5.88
C GLY A 525 -25.04 -4.19 6.92
N THR A 526 -25.77 -5.28 6.84
CA THR A 526 -25.44 -6.52 7.55
C THR A 526 -25.65 -7.67 6.58
N ALA A 527 -24.62 -8.48 6.38
CA ALA A 527 -24.67 -9.63 5.50
C ALA A 527 -24.29 -10.91 6.26
N GLN A 528 -25.05 -11.96 6.07
CA GLN A 528 -24.74 -13.29 6.58
C GLN A 528 -23.55 -13.88 5.83
N THR A 529 -22.67 -14.59 6.52
CA THR A 529 -21.46 -15.19 5.92
C THR A 529 -21.58 -16.68 5.65
N GLY A 530 -22.71 -17.30 6.01
CA GLY A 530 -22.89 -18.75 6.00
C GLY A 530 -22.22 -19.47 7.19
N LYS A 531 -21.50 -18.75 8.05
CA LYS A 531 -20.97 -19.25 9.31
C LYS A 531 -21.92 -18.84 10.44
N GLU A 532 -22.16 -19.76 11.37
CA GLU A 532 -23.01 -19.51 12.52
C GLU A 532 -22.53 -18.30 13.34
N ASP A 533 -23.42 -17.41 13.72
CA ASP A 533 -23.18 -16.16 14.44
C ASP A 533 -22.13 -15.21 13.85
N ARG A 534 -21.81 -15.35 12.55
CA ARG A 534 -20.87 -14.45 11.86
C ARG A 534 -21.55 -13.65 10.77
N VAL A 535 -21.30 -12.35 10.78
CA VAL A 535 -21.84 -11.40 9.80
C VAL A 535 -20.75 -10.45 9.30
N ASN A 536 -20.96 -9.89 8.11
CA ASN A 536 -20.24 -8.73 7.66
C ASN A 536 -21.07 -7.49 8.02
N ARG A 537 -20.51 -6.57 8.78
CA ARG A 537 -21.15 -5.30 9.12
C ARG A 537 -20.55 -4.16 8.34
N TRP A 538 -21.42 -3.28 7.85
CA TRP A 538 -21.05 -2.17 7.00
C TRP A 538 -21.72 -0.89 7.43
N PHE A 539 -21.03 0.22 7.26
CA PHE A 539 -21.63 1.50 7.06
C PHE A 539 -20.92 2.21 5.90
N ALA A 540 -21.69 2.65 4.93
CA ALA A 540 -21.21 3.37 3.75
C ALA A 540 -21.94 4.69 3.64
N GLY A 541 -21.22 5.80 3.55
CA GLY A 541 -21.85 7.12 3.50
C GLY A 541 -20.91 8.20 2.98
N TYR A 542 -21.44 9.41 2.87
CA TYR A 542 -20.68 10.59 2.51
C TYR A 542 -21.08 11.77 3.41
N PHE A 543 -20.20 12.73 3.52
CA PHE A 543 -20.37 13.92 4.35
C PHE A 543 -19.46 15.09 3.91
N PRO A 544 -19.81 16.38 4.21
CA PRO A 544 -21.14 16.81 4.62
C PRO A 544 -22.20 16.53 3.52
N TYR A 545 -23.47 16.37 3.89
CA TYR A 545 -24.54 16.08 2.93
C TYR A 545 -24.76 17.22 1.92
N GLU A 546 -24.76 18.46 2.39
CA GLU A 546 -25.06 19.66 1.59
C GLU A 546 -23.92 20.02 0.61
N ASN A 547 -22.67 19.80 1.02
CA ASN A 547 -21.47 20.05 0.20
C ASN A 547 -20.49 18.87 0.37
N PRO A 548 -20.72 17.76 -0.31
CA PRO A 548 -19.95 16.53 -0.10
C PRO A 548 -18.45 16.70 -0.33
N ARG A 549 -17.67 16.29 0.66
CA ARG A 549 -16.20 16.30 0.60
C ARG A 549 -15.60 14.91 0.71
N TYR A 550 -16.19 14.06 1.54
CA TYR A 550 -15.67 12.73 1.82
C TYR A 550 -16.73 11.65 1.64
N ALA A 551 -16.32 10.51 1.11
CA ALA A 551 -17.07 9.26 1.14
C ALA A 551 -16.29 8.24 1.98
N LEU A 552 -16.95 7.68 3.00
CA LEU A 552 -16.35 6.75 3.97
C LEU A 552 -17.11 5.44 3.98
N VAL A 553 -16.36 4.36 3.88
CA VAL A 553 -16.86 3.00 4.12
C VAL A 553 -16.08 2.39 5.26
N VAL A 554 -16.79 1.87 6.26
CA VAL A 554 -16.23 1.06 7.33
C VAL A 554 -16.86 -0.33 7.24
N VAL A 555 -16.04 -1.36 7.34
CA VAL A 555 -16.49 -2.76 7.27
C VAL A 555 -15.76 -3.62 8.29
N ASP A 556 -16.54 -4.44 9.02
CA ASP A 556 -16.04 -5.50 9.89
C ASP A 556 -16.55 -6.84 9.35
N LEU A 557 -15.62 -7.66 8.89
CA LEU A 557 -15.89 -8.91 8.19
C LEU A 557 -15.85 -10.09 9.16
N GLU A 558 -16.81 -11.00 9.00
CA GLU A 558 -16.91 -12.22 9.82
C GLU A 558 -16.93 -11.90 11.34
N THR A 559 -17.48 -10.76 11.71
CA THR A 559 -17.61 -10.35 13.12
C THR A 559 -18.77 -11.07 13.79
N ASN A 560 -18.78 -11.05 15.14
CA ASN A 560 -19.89 -11.61 15.89
C ASN A 560 -21.17 -10.80 15.62
N SER A 561 -22.30 -11.48 15.42
CA SER A 561 -23.58 -10.84 15.10
C SER A 561 -24.10 -9.87 16.18
N LYS A 562 -23.63 -10.01 17.43
CA LYS A 562 -23.98 -9.13 18.56
C LYS A 562 -23.08 -7.91 18.70
N GLU A 563 -21.92 -7.88 18.05
CA GLU A 563 -20.95 -6.76 18.10
C GLU A 563 -21.22 -5.73 17.03
N ASN A 564 -20.98 -4.46 17.33
CA ASN A 564 -21.06 -3.35 16.37
C ASN A 564 -19.88 -2.41 16.52
N THR A 565 -18.79 -2.73 15.85
CA THR A 565 -17.55 -1.96 15.80
C THR A 565 -17.61 -0.84 14.74
N VAL A 566 -18.44 -1.02 13.71
CA VAL A 566 -18.51 -0.13 12.54
C VAL A 566 -19.08 1.24 12.88
N THR A 567 -20.17 1.28 13.65
CA THR A 567 -20.83 2.55 14.02
C THR A 567 -19.93 3.49 14.81
N PRO A 568 -19.26 3.06 15.90
CA PRO A 568 -18.37 3.95 16.65
C PRO A 568 -17.17 4.43 15.80
N ILE A 569 -16.56 3.56 15.00
CA ILE A 569 -15.44 3.96 14.13
C ILE A 569 -15.89 5.05 13.14
N PHE A 570 -17.03 4.86 12.47
CA PHE A 570 -17.53 5.84 11.52
C PHE A 570 -17.80 7.19 12.22
N LYS A 571 -18.44 7.15 13.39
CA LYS A 571 -18.76 8.34 14.19
C LYS A 571 -17.50 9.10 14.61
N GLU A 572 -16.58 8.45 15.28
CA GLU A 572 -15.34 9.04 15.81
C GLU A 572 -14.45 9.57 14.67
N PHE A 573 -14.43 8.90 13.52
CA PHE A 573 -13.65 9.37 12.38
C PHE A 573 -14.25 10.64 11.74
N VAL A 574 -15.58 10.74 11.64
CA VAL A 574 -16.25 11.98 11.17
C VAL A 574 -16.04 13.13 12.16
N GLU A 575 -16.08 12.88 13.46
CA GLU A 575 -15.80 13.87 14.51
C GLU A 575 -14.35 14.38 14.40
N GLU A 576 -13.38 13.48 14.21
CA GLU A 576 -11.97 13.87 14.03
C GLU A 576 -11.76 14.72 12.77
N ILE A 577 -12.36 14.34 11.64
CA ILE A 577 -12.28 15.10 10.41
C ILE A 577 -12.86 16.51 10.61
N ALA A 578 -14.01 16.63 11.28
CA ALA A 578 -14.62 17.92 11.59
C ALA A 578 -13.72 18.80 12.47
N HIS A 579 -13.06 18.19 13.46
CA HIS A 579 -12.12 18.88 14.34
C HIS A 579 -10.88 19.40 13.60
N LEU A 580 -10.32 18.58 12.72
CA LEU A 580 -9.16 18.97 11.90
C LEU A 580 -9.52 20.09 10.91
N GLU A 581 -10.73 20.07 10.35
CA GLU A 581 -11.22 21.14 9.46
C GLU A 581 -11.52 22.46 10.20
N GLY A 582 -12.01 22.38 11.42
CA GLY A 582 -12.22 23.55 12.27
C GLY A 582 -10.94 24.23 12.76
N ARG A 583 -9.79 23.55 12.66
CA ARG A 583 -8.46 24.08 12.98
C ARG A 583 -7.73 24.68 11.78
N ARG A 584 -8.17 24.39 10.56
CA ARG A 584 -7.64 24.93 9.30
C ARG A 584 -8.43 26.18 8.87
#